data_b5f3c575eede966c325a9a0bb919d747
#
_entry.id   b5f3c575eede966c325a9a0bb919d747
#
_cell.length_a   1.000
_cell.length_b   1.000
_cell.length_c   1.000
_cell.angle_alpha   90.00
_cell.angle_beta   90.00
_cell.angle_gamma   90.00
#
_symmetry.space_group_name_H-M   'P 1'
#
loop_
_entity.id
_entity.type
_entity.pdbx_description
1 polymer ?
#
loop_
_entity_poly.entity_id
_entity_poly.type
_entity_poly.pdbx_seq_one_letter_code
_entity_poly.pdbx_strand_id
1 'polypeptide(L)'
;MYIETWQYRGSEDNKYQSGINISKADYWCFASDSGNGFVMIRTEDLKEVIRDTNAPETRQPVWNDSTMASIGRLVKMSDIIKKIGLGKL
;
A
#
# COMPACT_ATOMS: atom_id res chain seq x y z
N MET A 1 3.57 -6.57 1.51
CA MET A 1 3.41 -5.74 0.30
C MET A 1 3.66 -4.28 0.62
N TYR A 2 4.27 -3.60 -0.28
CA TYR A 2 4.54 -2.17 -0.15
C TYR A 2 3.37 -1.36 -0.70
N ILE A 3 2.78 -0.49 0.12
CA ILE A 3 1.69 0.39 -0.27
C ILE A 3 2.16 1.82 -0.11
N GLU A 4 2.35 2.53 -1.23
CA GLU A 4 2.83 3.91 -1.20
C GLU A 4 1.81 4.84 -0.55
N THR A 5 2.31 5.76 0.28
CA THR A 5 1.50 6.77 0.97
C THR A 5 1.95 8.19 0.65
N TRP A 6 3.25 8.40 0.45
CA TRP A 6 3.86 9.70 0.20
C TRP A 6 4.99 9.57 -0.80
N GLN A 7 5.33 10.69 -1.43
CA GLN A 7 6.55 10.83 -2.22
C GLN A 7 7.27 12.11 -1.80
N TYR A 8 8.57 12.17 -2.04
CA TYR A 8 9.34 13.39 -1.86
C TYR A 8 10.46 13.47 -2.88
N ARG A 9 10.93 14.70 -3.14
CA ARG A 9 12.09 14.96 -3.98
C ARG A 9 13.14 15.70 -3.14
N GLY A 10 14.35 15.15 -3.10
CA GLY A 10 15.47 15.72 -2.35
C GLY A 10 15.38 15.45 -0.85
N SER A 11 14.41 16.03 -0.17
CA SER A 11 14.25 15.95 1.28
C SER A 11 12.82 15.57 1.66
N GLU A 12 12.65 14.80 2.73
CA GLU A 12 11.34 14.44 3.28
C GLU A 12 10.53 15.67 3.74
N ASP A 13 11.18 16.80 3.96
CA ASP A 13 10.48 18.05 4.28
C ASP A 13 9.59 18.53 3.13
N ASN A 14 9.84 18.05 1.93
CA ASN A 14 9.07 18.37 0.72
C ASN A 14 8.12 17.23 0.31
N LYS A 15 7.73 16.38 1.24
CA LYS A 15 6.85 15.26 0.92
C LYS A 15 5.43 15.72 0.60
N TYR A 16 4.80 14.97 -0.28
CA TYR A 16 3.40 15.17 -0.66
C TYR A 16 2.68 13.83 -0.67
N GLN A 17 1.38 13.86 -0.43
CA GLN A 17 0.58 12.63 -0.42
C GLN A 17 0.53 11.98 -1.81
N SER A 18 0.59 10.67 -1.83
CA SER A 18 0.54 9.88 -3.07
C SER A 18 -0.06 8.49 -2.79
N GLY A 19 -0.09 7.63 -3.80
CA GLY A 19 -0.55 6.27 -3.65
C GLY A 19 -1.92 6.15 -3.01
N ILE A 20 -2.01 5.35 -1.95
CA ILE A 20 -3.29 5.09 -1.28
C ILE A 20 -3.91 6.35 -0.67
N ASN A 21 -3.09 7.33 -0.28
CA ASN A 21 -3.60 8.53 0.37
C ASN A 21 -4.41 9.44 -0.58
N ILE A 22 -4.16 9.33 -1.89
CA ILE A 22 -4.84 10.16 -2.89
C ILE A 22 -5.68 9.32 -3.87
N SER A 23 -5.66 8.00 -3.75
CA SER A 23 -6.37 7.13 -4.68
C SER A 23 -7.87 7.38 -4.64
N LYS A 24 -8.46 7.56 -5.83
CA LYS A 24 -9.91 7.67 -6.02
C LYS A 24 -10.51 6.35 -6.49
N ALA A 25 -9.71 5.30 -6.62
CA ALA A 25 -10.18 3.98 -6.98
C ALA A 25 -11.03 3.41 -5.85
N ASP A 26 -12.08 2.67 -6.21
CA ASP A 26 -12.92 2.01 -5.22
C ASP A 26 -12.24 0.76 -4.66
N TYR A 27 -11.38 0.12 -5.45
CA TYR A 27 -10.74 -1.14 -5.12
C TYR A 27 -9.26 -1.11 -5.46
N TRP A 28 -8.48 -1.88 -4.70
CA TRP A 28 -7.09 -2.20 -4.99
C TRP A 28 -6.97 -3.70 -5.25
N CYS A 29 -6.22 -4.06 -6.29
CA CYS A 29 -6.01 -5.44 -6.69
C CYS A 29 -4.55 -5.81 -6.52
N PHE A 30 -4.31 -6.99 -5.96
CA PHE A 30 -2.97 -7.53 -5.78
C PHE A 30 -2.91 -8.93 -6.39
N ALA A 31 -1.88 -9.19 -7.20
CA ALA A 31 -1.65 -10.53 -7.72
C ALA A 31 -1.21 -11.46 -6.58
N SER A 32 -1.69 -12.69 -6.59
CA SER A 32 -1.24 -13.68 -5.62
C SER A 32 0.18 -14.14 -5.95
N ASP A 33 0.94 -14.52 -4.93
CA ASP A 33 2.31 -15.01 -5.10
C ASP A 33 2.38 -16.28 -5.96
N SER A 34 1.32 -17.08 -5.94
CA SER A 34 1.23 -18.31 -6.74
C SER A 34 0.96 -18.04 -8.22
N GLY A 35 0.62 -16.83 -8.60
CA GLY A 35 0.24 -16.47 -9.97
C GLY A 35 -1.13 -16.99 -10.40
N ASN A 36 -1.90 -17.59 -9.49
CA ASN A 36 -3.18 -18.23 -9.80
C ASN A 36 -4.39 -17.37 -9.47
N GLY A 37 -4.23 -16.05 -9.49
CA GLY A 37 -5.34 -15.17 -9.23
C GLY A 37 -4.91 -13.87 -8.61
N PHE A 38 -5.89 -13.15 -8.10
CA PHE A 38 -5.65 -11.86 -7.45
C PHE A 38 -6.59 -11.68 -6.27
N VAL A 39 -6.21 -10.75 -5.39
CA VAL A 39 -7.01 -10.36 -4.24
C VAL A 39 -7.46 -8.93 -4.45
N MET A 40 -8.76 -8.66 -4.28
CA MET A 40 -9.33 -7.32 -4.34
C MET A 40 -9.76 -6.90 -2.95
N ILE A 41 -9.45 -5.66 -2.61
CA ILE A 41 -9.89 -5.06 -1.36
C ILE A 41 -10.40 -3.64 -1.64
N ARG A 42 -11.45 -3.24 -0.96
CA ARG A 42 -11.95 -1.86 -1.05
C ARG A 42 -10.88 -0.91 -0.52
N THR A 43 -10.74 0.24 -1.18
CA THR A 43 -9.75 1.26 -0.77
C THR A 43 -9.90 1.64 0.70
N GLU A 44 -11.14 1.86 1.15
CA GLU A 44 -11.40 2.21 2.55
C GLU A 44 -10.97 1.10 3.52
N ASP A 45 -11.22 -0.15 3.14
CA ASP A 45 -10.82 -1.30 3.96
C ASP A 45 -9.30 -1.45 4.01
N LEU A 46 -8.61 -1.18 2.91
CA LEU A 46 -7.14 -1.21 2.89
C LEU A 46 -6.56 -0.12 3.80
N LYS A 47 -7.14 1.07 3.78
CA LYS A 47 -6.73 2.15 4.70
C LYS A 47 -6.92 1.73 6.16
N GLU A 48 -8.01 1.05 6.47
CA GLU A 48 -8.27 0.53 7.81
C GLU A 48 -7.23 -0.53 8.21
N VAL A 49 -6.88 -1.43 7.31
CA VAL A 49 -5.84 -2.43 7.58
C VAL A 49 -4.52 -1.75 7.92
N ILE A 50 -4.11 -0.75 7.14
CA ILE A 50 -2.87 -0.01 7.39
C ILE A 50 -2.89 0.63 8.78
N ARG A 51 -3.99 1.26 9.14
CA ARG A 51 -4.15 1.93 10.43
C ARG A 51 -4.18 0.94 11.59
N ASP A 52 -5.03 -0.08 11.49
CA ASP A 52 -5.32 -0.99 12.60
C ASP A 52 -4.18 -1.96 12.90
N THR A 53 -3.41 -2.32 11.88
CA THR A 53 -2.23 -3.18 12.07
C THR A 53 -0.97 -2.38 12.39
N ASN A 54 -1.05 -1.05 12.35
CA ASN A 54 0.10 -0.16 12.50
C ASN A 54 1.24 -0.60 11.57
N ALA A 55 0.91 -0.83 10.31
CA ALA A 55 1.83 -1.33 9.31
C ALA A 55 3.11 -0.48 9.27
N PRO A 56 4.30 -1.10 9.32
CA PRO A 56 5.55 -0.34 9.39
C PRO A 56 5.78 0.51 8.15
N GLU A 57 6.31 1.69 8.36
CA GLU A 57 6.66 2.63 7.32
C GLU A 57 8.06 2.35 6.79
N THR A 58 8.24 2.45 5.49
CA THR A 58 9.54 2.29 4.84
C THR A 58 9.68 3.26 3.68
N ARG A 59 10.90 3.40 3.16
CA ARG A 59 11.21 4.28 2.05
C ARG A 59 11.86 3.49 0.93
N GLN A 60 11.50 3.84 -0.31
CA GLN A 60 12.06 3.21 -1.50
C GLN A 60 12.42 4.28 -2.52
N PRO A 61 13.58 4.16 -3.21
CA PRO A 61 13.91 5.06 -4.32
C PRO A 61 12.90 4.89 -5.44
N VAL A 62 12.58 6.00 -6.10
CA VAL A 62 11.73 5.96 -7.28
C VAL A 62 12.57 5.52 -8.47
N TRP A 63 12.04 4.59 -9.24
CA TRP A 63 12.70 4.06 -10.44
C TRP A 63 13.03 5.19 -11.41
N ASN A 64 14.25 5.19 -11.91
CA ASN A 64 14.78 6.17 -12.88
C ASN A 64 14.93 7.61 -12.37
N ASP A 65 14.79 7.86 -11.08
CA ASP A 65 15.01 9.20 -10.53
C ASP A 65 15.71 9.10 -9.18
N SER A 66 17.01 9.37 -9.16
CA SER A 66 17.83 9.29 -7.95
C SER A 66 17.50 10.39 -6.92
N THR A 67 16.73 11.42 -7.31
CA THR A 67 16.36 12.52 -6.41
C THR A 67 15.01 12.30 -5.74
N MET A 68 14.25 11.30 -6.20
CA MET A 68 12.93 11.00 -5.66
C MET A 68 12.93 9.73 -4.82
N ALA A 69 12.09 9.72 -3.80
CA ALA A 69 11.81 8.53 -3.03
C ALA A 69 10.33 8.47 -2.70
N SER A 70 9.83 7.27 -2.49
CA SER A 70 8.48 7.07 -1.97
C SER A 70 8.53 6.60 -0.53
N ILE A 71 7.50 6.93 0.22
CA ILE A 71 7.26 6.45 1.58
C ILE A 71 6.02 5.56 1.50
N GLY A 72 6.08 4.40 2.11
CA GLY A 72 4.96 3.48 2.08
C GLY A 72 4.89 2.63 3.32
N ARG A 73 3.87 1.79 3.36
CA ARG A 73 3.61 0.87 4.46
C ARG A 73 3.79 -0.56 3.99
N LEU A 74 4.39 -1.38 4.83
CA LEU A 74 4.53 -2.81 4.57
C LEU A 74 3.34 -3.54 5.17
N VAL A 75 2.46 -4.03 4.29
CA VAL A 75 1.21 -4.69 4.67
C VAL A 75 1.30 -6.18 4.35
N LYS A 76 0.87 -7.01 5.29
CA LYS A 76 0.86 -8.46 5.09
C LYS A 76 -0.38 -8.88 4.30
N MET A 77 -0.21 -9.75 3.32
CA MET A 77 -1.33 -10.31 2.56
C MET A 77 -2.33 -11.01 3.49
N SER A 78 -1.85 -11.67 4.54
CA SER A 78 -2.72 -12.32 5.52
C SER A 78 -3.67 -11.34 6.21
N ASP A 79 -3.23 -10.12 6.50
CA ASP A 79 -4.08 -9.09 7.10
C ASP A 79 -5.15 -8.60 6.11
N ILE A 80 -4.79 -8.49 4.83
CA ILE A 80 -5.75 -8.12 3.78
C ILE A 80 -6.81 -9.21 3.62
N ILE A 81 -6.40 -10.46 3.53
CA ILE A 81 -7.31 -11.61 3.39
C ILE A 81 -8.25 -11.69 4.58
N LYS A 82 -7.74 -11.48 5.77
CA LYS A 82 -8.53 -11.47 6.99
C LYS A 82 -9.59 -10.37 6.96
N LYS A 83 -9.24 -9.19 6.46
CA LYS A 83 -10.16 -8.05 6.37
C LYS A 83 -11.31 -8.32 5.40
N ILE A 84 -11.03 -8.90 4.25
CA ILE A 84 -12.07 -9.21 3.26
C ILE A 84 -12.88 -10.47 3.61
N GLY A 85 -12.46 -11.23 4.64
CA GLY A 85 -13.22 -12.35 5.16
C GLY A 85 -13.11 -13.65 4.38
N LEU A 86 -12.11 -13.81 3.50
CA LEU A 86 -11.94 -15.04 2.73
C LEU A 86 -11.75 -16.27 3.62
N GLY A 87 -11.11 -16.11 4.77
CA GLY A 87 -10.92 -17.19 5.71
C GLY A 87 -12.20 -17.69 6.36
N LYS A 88 -13.33 -17.04 6.12
CA LYS A 88 -14.65 -17.41 6.67
C LYS A 88 -15.48 -18.24 5.69
N LEU A 89 -14.98 -18.39 4.50
CA LEU A 89 -15.63 -19.22 3.47
C LEU A 89 -15.19 -20.69 3.61
#